data_e90027bc3f68f5087439cd7890baa8c6
#
_entry.id   e90027bc3f68f5087439cd7890baa8c6
#
_cell.length_a   1.000
_cell.length_b   1.000
_cell.length_c   1.000
_cell.angle_alpha   90.00
_cell.angle_beta   90.00
_cell.angle_gamma   90.00
#
_symmetry.space_group_name_H-M   'P 1'
#
loop_
_entity.id
_entity.type
_entity.pdbx_description
1 polymer ?
#
loop_
_entity_poly.entity_id
_entity_poly.type
_entity_poly.pdbx_seq_one_letter_code
_entity_poly.pdbx_strand_id
1 'polypeptide(L)'
;MRHHLLIGVPMARRAAITAPIFAMALLTVSPSAAQDAPRTATPSCAGDNGGITLPPGFCATVFADNMGHARQMAVAPNGVVYVNTWSGTYYRNDTPPPGGFLLALQDTKGDGRADVVVRFGPDAKSGNAGGTGIALYKGALYAETNDRIVRHKLPAGTIAPSEPPEVIVSGLPLTGDHPMHPFKIDAQGGLYVDLGSATNSCQVANRMPNSPGIQPCTELATRAGIWRYDANRTGQRFSPAERFATGLRNGEGIAFDSAGRIFATQHGRDQLRENWPRFYTPEQGANEPAEELVELERGADYGWPYCYFDLSQKKLVLAPEYGGDGKTVGLCADKRAPIAAFPAHWAPNDLLLYEGHAFPTAYQGGAFIAFHGSWNRAPLPQGGYNVVFQPLAGGKAAGPFVVFADGFAGAVKEPGRATHRPSGLAVGPDGALYISDDQRGRIWRVTYRGPATPAVTAAAAPASRADNSAPAAAVPPEGIHPDAGSQAVAALPTPPGATAAEVALGKRIYEGQVASAPCAGCHGSDGKGSPLGPDLTSGKWLWGDGSLAAIAHTITVGVPHPKEYGAPMPPMGGAELSPSELSAVSAYVWALGHRGGS
;
A
#
# COMPACT_ATOMS: atom_id res chain seq x y z
N MET A 1 45.91 -42.93 -43.49
CA MET A 1 46.11 -42.48 -44.89
C MET A 1 46.01 -40.95 -44.83
N ARG A 2 47.11 -40.27 -44.71
CA ARG A 2 47.89 -39.55 -45.69
C ARG A 2 47.05 -38.84 -46.79
N HIS A 3 46.97 -37.46 -46.75
CA HIS A 3 47.74 -36.65 -47.68
C HIS A 3 47.80 -35.18 -47.26
N HIS A 4 49.08 -34.70 -47.27
CA HIS A 4 49.51 -33.30 -47.28
C HIS A 4 49.19 -32.65 -48.62
N LEU A 5 49.01 -31.31 -48.65
CA LEU A 5 49.72 -30.49 -49.63
C LEU A 5 49.90 -29.05 -49.11
N LEU A 6 51.18 -28.63 -49.26
CA LEU A 6 51.78 -27.32 -49.05
C LEU A 6 51.69 -26.42 -50.29
N ILE A 7 52.17 -25.16 -50.15
CA ILE A 7 52.71 -24.19 -51.13
C ILE A 7 51.67 -23.07 -51.47
N GLY A 8 51.98 -21.79 -51.43
CA GLY A 8 53.27 -21.09 -51.51
C GLY A 8 53.05 -19.57 -51.37
N VAL A 9 54.08 -18.92 -50.91
CA VAL A 9 54.29 -17.46 -50.83
C VAL A 9 54.82 -16.94 -52.19
N PRO A 10 54.59 -15.70 -52.60
CA PRO A 10 55.64 -14.93 -53.17
C PRO A 10 55.92 -13.56 -52.57
N MET A 11 57.22 -13.26 -52.59
CA MET A 11 57.93 -12.06 -52.19
C MET A 11 57.63 -10.79 -52.99
N ALA A 12 57.67 -9.69 -52.24
CA ALA A 12 58.35 -8.41 -52.50
C ALA A 12 58.39 -7.73 -53.84
N ARG A 13 58.01 -6.49 -53.89
CA ARG A 13 58.77 -5.42 -54.59
C ARG A 13 58.76 -4.13 -53.78
N ARG A 14 59.96 -3.62 -53.47
CA ARG A 14 60.27 -2.29 -52.99
C ARG A 14 60.12 -1.29 -54.14
N ALA A 15 59.50 -0.17 -53.95
CA ALA A 15 59.65 1.05 -54.73
C ALA A 15 59.96 2.22 -53.82
N ALA A 16 61.11 2.81 -54.03
CA ALA A 16 61.52 4.06 -53.38
C ALA A 16 60.85 5.24 -54.09
N ILE A 17 60.26 6.17 -53.35
CA ILE A 17 59.83 7.47 -53.86
C ILE A 17 60.29 8.55 -52.89
N THR A 18 61.00 9.50 -53.43
CA THR A 18 61.61 10.71 -52.94
C THR A 18 60.65 11.62 -52.23
N ALA A 19 61.12 12.19 -51.11
CA ALA A 19 60.43 13.24 -50.32
C ALA A 19 60.58 14.62 -50.98
N PRO A 20 59.56 15.49 -50.92
CA PRO A 20 59.75 16.95 -50.95
C PRO A 20 59.60 17.54 -49.58
N ILE A 21 60.52 18.41 -49.24
CA ILE A 21 60.53 19.29 -48.07
C ILE A 21 59.35 20.28 -48.22
N PHE A 22 58.41 20.26 -47.27
CA PHE A 22 57.42 21.31 -47.13
C PHE A 22 57.64 22.07 -45.80
N ALA A 23 57.72 23.39 -45.92
CA ALA A 23 57.92 24.35 -44.87
C ALA A 23 56.75 24.30 -43.83
N MET A 24 57.09 24.20 -42.59
CA MET A 24 56.18 24.17 -41.45
C MET A 24 55.78 25.61 -41.08
N ALA A 25 54.58 26.01 -41.48
CA ALA A 25 53.95 27.24 -40.97
C ALA A 25 53.30 26.90 -39.61
N LEU A 26 53.79 27.51 -38.53
CA LEU A 26 53.17 27.46 -37.19
C LEU A 26 51.87 28.25 -37.24
N LEU A 27 50.74 27.56 -37.29
CA LEU A 27 49.44 28.08 -36.98
C LEU A 27 49.19 27.94 -35.47
N THR A 28 49.19 29.06 -34.75
CA THR A 28 48.74 29.14 -33.38
C THR A 28 47.22 28.91 -33.32
N VAL A 29 46.81 27.71 -32.85
CA VAL A 29 45.42 27.39 -32.57
C VAL A 29 45.10 28.01 -31.19
N SER A 30 44.33 29.06 -31.17
CA SER A 30 43.69 29.57 -29.92
C SER A 30 42.70 28.51 -29.43
N PRO A 31 42.63 28.24 -28.11
CA PRO A 31 41.59 27.36 -27.57
C PRO A 31 40.24 28.01 -27.78
N SER A 32 39.42 27.39 -28.64
CA SER A 32 38.02 27.70 -28.78
C SER A 32 37.32 27.37 -27.44
N ALA A 33 36.80 28.32 -26.74
CA ALA A 33 35.92 28.11 -25.60
C ALA A 33 34.76 27.22 -26.07
N ALA A 34 34.68 26.02 -25.50
CA ALA A 34 33.51 25.18 -25.68
C ALA A 34 32.29 25.97 -25.19
N GLN A 35 31.47 26.42 -26.11
CA GLN A 35 30.17 26.97 -25.80
C GLN A 35 29.37 25.84 -25.19
N ASP A 36 29.02 25.96 -23.90
CA ASP A 36 28.04 25.10 -23.25
C ASP A 36 26.78 25.07 -24.13
N ALA A 37 26.44 23.89 -24.64
CA ALA A 37 25.16 23.69 -25.33
C ALA A 37 24.04 24.14 -24.37
N PRO A 38 23.05 24.89 -24.85
CA PRO A 38 21.98 25.35 -23.99
C PRO A 38 21.33 24.13 -23.32
N ARG A 39 21.37 24.06 -21.99
CA ARG A 39 20.60 23.10 -21.21
C ARG A 39 19.15 23.32 -21.60
N THR A 40 18.56 22.37 -22.32
CA THR A 40 17.15 22.37 -22.60
C THR A 40 16.44 22.37 -21.25
N ALA A 41 15.77 23.47 -20.92
CA ALA A 41 15.01 23.58 -19.68
C ALA A 41 14.00 22.43 -19.63
N THR A 42 14.00 21.69 -18.54
CA THR A 42 12.97 20.65 -18.30
C THR A 42 11.60 21.32 -18.38
N PRO A 43 10.65 20.82 -19.20
CA PRO A 43 9.34 21.44 -19.29
C PRO A 43 8.71 21.54 -17.91
N SER A 44 8.28 22.74 -17.53
CA SER A 44 7.59 22.95 -16.25
C SER A 44 6.20 22.31 -16.31
N CYS A 45 5.80 21.64 -15.23
CA CYS A 45 4.44 21.16 -15.07
C CYS A 45 3.46 22.34 -14.94
N ALA A 46 2.26 22.20 -15.48
CA ALA A 46 1.17 23.13 -15.24
C ALA A 46 0.58 22.83 -13.84
N GLY A 47 0.94 23.65 -12.85
CA GLY A 47 0.47 23.51 -11.48
C GLY A 47 1.46 22.80 -10.54
N ASP A 48 0.96 22.43 -9.36
CA ASP A 48 1.71 21.88 -8.22
C ASP A 48 1.72 20.33 -8.17
N ASN A 49 1.43 19.67 -9.28
CA ASN A 49 1.25 18.21 -9.35
C ASN A 49 0.12 17.67 -8.44
N GLY A 50 -0.86 18.49 -8.09
CA GLY A 50 -1.93 18.09 -7.17
C GLY A 50 -1.44 17.82 -5.76
N GLY A 51 -0.36 18.49 -5.34
CA GLY A 51 0.21 18.38 -4.00
C GLY A 51 1.26 17.27 -3.81
N ILE A 52 1.61 16.52 -4.86
CA ILE A 52 2.64 15.46 -4.78
C ILE A 52 3.97 15.87 -5.40
N THR A 53 5.02 15.23 -4.94
CA THR A 53 6.38 15.40 -5.46
C THR A 53 6.74 14.25 -6.39
N LEU A 54 7.28 14.57 -7.56
CA LEU A 54 7.67 13.61 -8.60
C LEU A 54 9.11 13.86 -9.07
N PRO A 55 9.78 12.87 -9.67
CA PRO A 55 11.08 13.06 -10.30
C PRO A 55 11.03 14.10 -11.43
N PRO A 56 12.17 14.73 -11.78
CA PRO A 56 12.25 15.69 -12.88
C PRO A 56 11.68 15.13 -14.19
N GLY A 57 10.88 15.94 -14.88
CA GLY A 57 10.24 15.59 -16.14
C GLY A 57 8.89 14.88 -16.00
N PHE A 58 8.53 14.40 -14.82
CA PHE A 58 7.19 13.89 -14.55
C PHE A 58 6.26 14.99 -14.08
N CYS A 59 5.02 14.93 -14.51
CA CYS A 59 3.96 15.87 -14.12
C CYS A 59 2.69 15.09 -13.75
N ALA A 60 2.02 15.51 -12.68
CA ALA A 60 0.72 15.00 -12.30
C ALA A 60 -0.39 16.03 -12.53
N THR A 61 -1.55 15.52 -12.94
CA THR A 61 -2.82 16.24 -12.97
C THR A 61 -3.77 15.55 -11.99
N VAL A 62 -4.54 16.30 -11.22
CA VAL A 62 -5.67 15.74 -10.47
C VAL A 62 -6.73 15.33 -11.49
N PHE A 63 -6.81 14.02 -11.74
CA PHE A 63 -7.73 13.43 -12.72
C PHE A 63 -9.17 13.45 -12.20
N ALA A 64 -9.37 13.07 -10.95
CA ALA A 64 -10.65 13.14 -10.24
C ALA A 64 -10.41 13.42 -8.76
N ASP A 65 -11.42 13.96 -8.08
CA ASP A 65 -11.37 14.27 -6.65
C ASP A 65 -12.70 13.93 -5.97
N ASN A 66 -12.67 13.63 -4.67
CA ASN A 66 -13.85 13.30 -3.88
C ASN A 66 -14.62 12.05 -4.37
N MET A 67 -13.89 11.05 -4.83
CA MET A 67 -14.49 9.82 -5.37
C MET A 67 -14.90 8.80 -4.29
N GLY A 68 -14.77 9.13 -3.02
CA GLY A 68 -14.97 8.21 -1.89
C GLY A 68 -13.66 7.44 -1.58
N HIS A 69 -13.78 6.22 -1.05
CA HIS A 69 -12.60 5.39 -0.75
C HIS A 69 -12.08 4.70 -2.02
N ALA A 70 -11.48 5.48 -2.94
CA ALA A 70 -10.99 4.96 -4.22
C ALA A 70 -9.81 4.01 -4.01
N ARG A 71 -10.03 2.72 -4.30
CA ARG A 71 -9.07 1.64 -4.15
C ARG A 71 -8.45 1.28 -5.50
N GLN A 72 -8.49 0.01 -5.91
CA GLN A 72 -7.91 -0.42 -7.17
C GLN A 72 -8.67 0.12 -8.39
N MET A 73 -7.93 0.24 -9.48
CA MET A 73 -8.42 0.81 -10.73
C MET A 73 -8.08 -0.09 -11.93
N ALA A 74 -8.87 0.04 -13.00
CA ALA A 74 -8.59 -0.56 -14.29
C ALA A 74 -8.91 0.46 -15.39
N VAL A 75 -7.98 0.66 -16.34
CA VAL A 75 -8.17 1.62 -17.44
C VAL A 75 -8.47 0.86 -18.72
N ALA A 76 -9.59 1.20 -19.36
CA ALA A 76 -9.98 0.59 -20.62
C ALA A 76 -9.20 1.18 -21.82
N PRO A 77 -9.11 0.46 -22.95
CA PRO A 77 -8.43 0.95 -24.16
C PRO A 77 -8.98 2.28 -24.70
N ASN A 78 -10.22 2.62 -24.40
CA ASN A 78 -10.85 3.90 -24.74
C ASN A 78 -10.60 5.02 -23.71
N GLY A 79 -9.73 4.79 -22.72
CA GLY A 79 -9.36 5.77 -21.70
C GLY A 79 -10.31 5.87 -20.51
N VAL A 80 -11.40 5.11 -20.45
CA VAL A 80 -12.30 5.08 -19.29
C VAL A 80 -11.58 4.42 -18.12
N VAL A 81 -11.54 5.11 -16.98
CA VAL A 81 -10.96 4.63 -15.72
C VAL A 81 -12.07 4.06 -14.85
N TYR A 82 -12.03 2.78 -14.58
CA TYR A 82 -12.92 2.10 -13.64
C TYR A 82 -12.26 2.03 -12.27
N VAL A 83 -13.03 2.33 -11.23
CA VAL A 83 -12.54 2.36 -9.84
C VAL A 83 -13.48 1.56 -8.96
N ASN A 84 -12.94 0.68 -8.13
CA ASN A 84 -13.67 0.11 -7.00
C ASN A 84 -13.45 0.98 -5.78
N THR A 85 -14.54 1.33 -5.12
CA THR A 85 -14.49 2.09 -3.89
C THR A 85 -14.93 1.20 -2.74
N TRP A 86 -14.06 1.02 -1.78
CA TRP A 86 -14.40 0.24 -0.61
C TRP A 86 -15.00 1.11 0.48
N SER A 87 -16.22 0.83 0.80
CA SER A 87 -17.01 1.49 1.83
C SER A 87 -17.72 0.43 2.68
N GLY A 88 -18.24 0.79 3.80
CA GLY A 88 -19.02 -0.09 4.64
C GLY A 88 -18.20 -0.92 5.61
N THR A 89 -17.84 -2.16 5.30
CA THR A 89 -17.25 -3.08 6.32
C THR A 89 -15.99 -2.55 6.99
N TYR A 90 -15.10 -1.92 6.25
CA TYR A 90 -13.88 -1.31 6.78
C TYR A 90 -14.08 0.15 7.21
N TYR A 91 -14.93 0.89 6.50
CA TYR A 91 -15.26 2.29 6.74
C TYR A 91 -16.68 2.44 7.27
N ARG A 92 -17.05 1.66 8.28
CA ARG A 92 -18.42 1.47 8.80
C ARG A 92 -19.21 2.73 9.09
N ASN A 93 -18.52 3.80 9.46
CA ASN A 93 -19.15 5.03 9.92
C ASN A 93 -19.26 6.09 8.83
N ASP A 94 -18.73 5.80 7.62
CA ASP A 94 -18.80 6.72 6.52
C ASP A 94 -20.14 6.58 5.79
N THR A 95 -20.68 7.71 5.37
CA THR A 95 -21.85 7.73 4.49
C THR A 95 -21.35 7.57 3.05
N PRO A 96 -21.57 6.41 2.41
CA PRO A 96 -21.11 6.22 1.05
C PRO A 96 -21.84 7.16 0.10
N PRO A 97 -21.16 7.70 -0.92
CA PRO A 97 -21.82 8.47 -1.96
C PRO A 97 -22.93 7.67 -2.64
N PRO A 98 -24.08 8.29 -2.97
CA PRO A 98 -25.19 7.60 -3.62
C PRO A 98 -24.82 7.13 -5.03
N GLY A 99 -25.48 6.06 -5.53
CA GLY A 99 -25.37 5.60 -6.92
C GLY A 99 -24.45 4.41 -7.16
N GLY A 100 -23.94 3.78 -6.10
CA GLY A 100 -23.13 2.56 -6.20
C GLY A 100 -21.65 2.76 -5.89
N PHE A 101 -20.96 1.64 -5.62
CA PHE A 101 -19.55 1.62 -5.21
C PHE A 101 -18.57 1.62 -6.39
N LEU A 102 -19.02 1.30 -7.59
CA LEU A 102 -18.18 1.31 -8.78
C LEU A 102 -18.28 2.64 -9.51
N LEU A 103 -17.15 3.09 -10.05
CA LEU A 103 -17.06 4.32 -10.83
C LEU A 103 -16.58 4.03 -12.24
N ALA A 104 -17.13 4.77 -13.20
CA ALA A 104 -16.59 4.95 -14.54
C ALA A 104 -16.27 6.44 -14.73
N LEU A 105 -15.02 6.77 -14.97
CA LEU A 105 -14.50 8.12 -15.10
C LEU A 105 -13.94 8.29 -16.51
N GLN A 106 -14.27 9.39 -17.18
CA GLN A 106 -13.77 9.65 -18.52
C GLN A 106 -13.36 11.12 -18.68
N ASP A 107 -12.22 11.34 -19.32
CA ASP A 107 -11.77 12.62 -19.82
C ASP A 107 -12.15 12.72 -21.30
N THR A 108 -13.25 13.44 -21.60
CA THR A 108 -13.72 13.63 -22.99
C THR A 108 -13.05 14.83 -23.68
N LYS A 109 -12.39 15.70 -22.92
CA LYS A 109 -11.73 16.92 -23.41
C LYS A 109 -10.26 16.72 -23.71
N GLY A 110 -9.63 15.64 -23.19
CA GLY A 110 -8.21 15.37 -23.36
C GLY A 110 -7.30 16.31 -22.54
N ASP A 111 -7.83 16.91 -21.48
CA ASP A 111 -7.08 17.83 -20.61
C ASP A 111 -6.45 17.14 -19.39
N GLY A 112 -6.65 15.82 -19.27
CA GLY A 112 -6.15 14.99 -18.18
C GLY A 112 -7.04 15.01 -16.94
N ARG A 113 -8.28 15.47 -17.05
CA ARG A 113 -9.29 15.54 -15.98
C ARG A 113 -10.56 14.83 -16.40
N ALA A 114 -11.11 14.02 -15.51
CA ALA A 114 -12.40 13.40 -15.74
C ALA A 114 -13.50 14.47 -15.71
N ASP A 115 -14.22 14.62 -16.81
CA ASP A 115 -15.40 15.48 -16.92
C ASP A 115 -16.71 14.66 -17.00
N VAL A 116 -16.61 13.34 -17.10
CA VAL A 116 -17.73 12.40 -16.95
C VAL A 116 -17.45 11.48 -15.77
N VAL A 117 -18.41 11.44 -14.82
CA VAL A 117 -18.36 10.60 -13.62
C VAL A 117 -19.68 9.84 -13.51
N VAL A 118 -19.64 8.52 -13.60
CA VAL A 118 -20.82 7.67 -13.45
C VAL A 118 -20.58 6.66 -12.35
N ARG A 119 -21.49 6.62 -11.35
CA ARG A 119 -21.55 5.57 -10.34
C ARG A 119 -22.50 4.47 -10.75
N PHE A 120 -22.16 3.24 -10.43
CA PHE A 120 -22.98 2.07 -10.76
C PHE A 120 -22.69 0.90 -9.81
N GLY A 121 -23.39 -0.21 -10.03
CA GLY A 121 -23.24 -1.42 -9.24
C GLY A 121 -24.00 -1.37 -7.90
N PRO A 122 -23.68 -2.29 -6.97
CA PRO A 122 -24.31 -2.33 -5.66
C PRO A 122 -24.01 -1.08 -4.85
N ASP A 123 -24.90 -0.72 -3.95
CA ASP A 123 -24.77 0.40 -3.02
C ASP A 123 -25.01 -0.05 -1.57
N ALA A 124 -24.82 0.85 -0.61
CA ALA A 124 -25.06 0.57 0.80
C ALA A 124 -26.49 0.21 1.13
N LYS A 125 -27.47 0.71 0.36
CA LYS A 125 -28.90 0.40 0.56
C LYS A 125 -29.22 -1.05 0.26
N SER A 126 -28.46 -1.67 -0.61
CA SER A 126 -28.60 -3.11 -0.94
C SER A 126 -27.88 -4.03 0.04
N GLY A 127 -27.35 -3.49 1.16
CA GLY A 127 -26.60 -4.26 2.16
C GLY A 127 -25.19 -4.65 1.72
N ASN A 128 -24.66 -4.05 0.67
CA ASN A 128 -23.32 -4.28 0.17
C ASN A 128 -22.31 -3.35 0.82
N ALA A 129 -21.07 -3.81 0.88
CA ALA A 129 -19.95 -3.08 1.49
C ALA A 129 -18.90 -2.61 0.47
N GLY A 130 -19.16 -2.75 -0.83
CA GLY A 130 -18.18 -2.46 -1.87
C GLY A 130 -17.06 -3.50 -1.94
N GLY A 131 -15.89 -3.12 -2.42
CA GLY A 131 -14.74 -4.00 -2.53
C GLY A 131 -13.46 -3.26 -2.90
N THR A 132 -12.37 -3.99 -3.06
CA THR A 132 -11.05 -3.49 -3.46
C THR A 132 -10.72 -3.87 -4.89
N GLY A 133 -10.85 -5.15 -5.22
CA GLY A 133 -10.41 -5.71 -6.50
C GLY A 133 -11.24 -5.24 -7.69
N ILE A 134 -10.57 -4.93 -8.81
CA ILE A 134 -11.17 -4.58 -10.08
C ILE A 134 -10.23 -4.95 -11.23
N ALA A 135 -10.76 -5.48 -12.34
CA ALA A 135 -9.98 -5.82 -13.51
C ALA A 135 -10.82 -5.76 -14.78
N LEU A 136 -10.18 -5.52 -15.92
CA LEU A 136 -10.75 -5.67 -17.24
C LEU A 136 -10.25 -6.96 -17.89
N TYR A 137 -11.15 -7.77 -18.42
CA TYR A 137 -10.79 -8.99 -19.14
C TYR A 137 -11.80 -9.28 -20.26
N LYS A 138 -11.30 -9.48 -21.48
CA LYS A 138 -12.13 -9.75 -22.69
C LYS A 138 -13.31 -8.79 -22.87
N GLY A 139 -13.07 -7.49 -22.65
CA GLY A 139 -14.08 -6.45 -22.84
C GLY A 139 -15.18 -6.42 -21.77
N ALA A 140 -15.00 -7.12 -20.66
CA ALA A 140 -15.88 -7.05 -19.51
C ALA A 140 -15.12 -6.51 -18.28
N LEU A 141 -15.87 -5.91 -17.36
CA LEU A 141 -15.37 -5.42 -16.09
C LEU A 141 -15.67 -6.44 -14.99
N TYR A 142 -14.63 -6.85 -14.27
CA TYR A 142 -14.74 -7.69 -13.09
C TYR A 142 -14.54 -6.82 -11.86
N ALA A 143 -15.35 -7.00 -10.83
CA ALA A 143 -15.25 -6.25 -9.59
C ALA A 143 -15.57 -7.11 -8.37
N GLU A 144 -14.82 -6.89 -7.31
CA GLU A 144 -15.15 -7.40 -5.99
C GLU A 144 -16.35 -6.64 -5.43
N THR A 145 -17.27 -7.36 -4.81
CA THR A 145 -18.39 -6.79 -4.08
C THR A 145 -18.81 -7.75 -2.97
N ASN A 146 -18.63 -7.37 -1.72
CA ASN A 146 -18.83 -8.25 -0.57
C ASN A 146 -18.03 -9.57 -0.67
N ASP A 147 -18.75 -10.70 -0.54
CA ASP A 147 -18.22 -12.06 -0.54
C ASP A 147 -17.96 -12.63 -1.95
N ARG A 148 -17.95 -11.78 -2.99
CA ARG A 148 -17.96 -12.28 -4.37
C ARG A 148 -17.20 -11.40 -5.35
N ILE A 149 -16.83 -12.01 -6.47
CA ILE A 149 -16.36 -11.31 -7.66
C ILE A 149 -17.41 -11.46 -8.74
N VAL A 150 -17.83 -10.35 -9.31
CA VAL A 150 -18.85 -10.26 -10.35
C VAL A 150 -18.26 -9.77 -11.66
N ARG A 151 -18.90 -10.13 -12.78
CA ARG A 151 -18.56 -9.68 -14.13
C ARG A 151 -19.69 -8.80 -14.68
N HIS A 152 -19.35 -7.58 -15.03
CA HIS A 152 -20.22 -6.65 -15.75
C HIS A 152 -19.88 -6.67 -17.24
N LYS A 153 -20.88 -6.85 -18.10
CA LYS A 153 -20.72 -6.62 -19.54
C LYS A 153 -20.61 -5.12 -19.79
N LEU A 154 -19.69 -4.72 -20.65
CA LEU A 154 -19.52 -3.35 -21.08
C LEU A 154 -20.06 -3.19 -22.50
N PRO A 155 -21.28 -2.67 -22.69
CA PRO A 155 -21.83 -2.48 -24.02
C PRO A 155 -21.05 -1.42 -24.80
N ALA A 156 -20.95 -1.60 -26.12
CA ALA A 156 -20.34 -0.60 -26.99
C ALA A 156 -21.07 0.74 -26.88
N GLY A 157 -20.32 1.84 -26.81
CA GLY A 157 -20.87 3.20 -26.75
C GLY A 157 -21.35 3.66 -25.36
N THR A 158 -21.23 2.83 -24.32
CA THR A 158 -21.50 3.23 -22.93
C THR A 158 -20.24 3.10 -22.07
N ILE A 159 -20.13 3.93 -21.05
CA ILE A 159 -19.00 3.86 -20.12
C ILE A 159 -19.34 3.06 -18.86
N ALA A 160 -20.61 2.84 -18.58
CA ALA A 160 -21.05 2.07 -17.40
C ALA A 160 -22.04 0.97 -17.82
N PRO A 161 -21.99 -0.21 -17.18
CA PRO A 161 -22.93 -1.28 -17.44
C PRO A 161 -24.33 -0.92 -16.94
N SER A 162 -25.36 -1.34 -17.69
CA SER A 162 -26.77 -1.15 -17.34
C SER A 162 -27.46 -2.45 -16.91
N GLU A 163 -26.87 -3.61 -17.23
CA GLU A 163 -27.42 -4.92 -16.88
C GLU A 163 -26.87 -5.42 -15.53
N PRO A 164 -27.62 -6.27 -14.81
CA PRO A 164 -27.13 -6.94 -13.63
C PRO A 164 -25.86 -7.76 -13.93
N PRO A 165 -24.88 -7.78 -13.02
CA PRO A 165 -23.66 -8.53 -13.24
C PRO A 165 -23.87 -10.05 -13.05
N GLU A 166 -22.99 -10.82 -13.68
CA GLU A 166 -22.89 -12.27 -13.50
C GLU A 166 -21.94 -12.59 -12.33
N VAL A 167 -22.33 -13.51 -11.45
CA VAL A 167 -21.45 -13.96 -10.35
C VAL A 167 -20.41 -14.94 -10.90
N ILE A 168 -19.13 -14.63 -10.74
CA ILE A 168 -18.00 -15.48 -11.13
C ILE A 168 -17.63 -16.42 -9.99
N VAL A 169 -17.37 -15.89 -8.81
CA VAL A 169 -17.10 -16.67 -7.59
C VAL A 169 -17.81 -16.00 -6.41
N SER A 170 -18.29 -16.79 -5.46
CA SER A 170 -18.99 -16.34 -4.25
C SER A 170 -18.63 -17.16 -3.03
N GLY A 171 -19.01 -16.66 -1.84
CA GLY A 171 -18.72 -17.29 -0.55
C GLY A 171 -17.28 -17.04 -0.09
N LEU A 172 -16.65 -16.00 -0.59
CA LEU A 172 -15.34 -15.55 -0.10
C LEU A 172 -15.45 -15.09 1.34
N PRO A 173 -14.47 -15.37 2.21
CA PRO A 173 -14.57 -15.08 3.64
C PRO A 173 -14.52 -13.57 3.92
N LEU A 174 -15.46 -13.01 4.69
CA LEU A 174 -15.61 -11.58 5.01
C LEU A 174 -15.16 -11.19 6.43
N THR A 175 -14.62 -12.11 7.21
CA THR A 175 -14.30 -11.87 8.62
C THR A 175 -12.81 -11.80 8.88
N GLY A 176 -12.41 -11.23 10.02
CA GLY A 176 -11.02 -11.13 10.44
C GLY A 176 -10.37 -9.80 10.10
N ASP A 177 -9.05 -9.75 10.27
CA ASP A 177 -8.25 -8.53 10.11
C ASP A 177 -8.16 -8.06 8.64
N HIS A 178 -8.25 -9.01 7.66
CA HIS A 178 -8.12 -8.74 6.23
C HIS A 178 -9.31 -9.32 5.45
N PRO A 179 -10.47 -8.64 5.45
CA PRO A 179 -11.69 -9.13 4.80
C PRO A 179 -11.78 -8.81 3.30
N MET A 180 -10.75 -8.20 2.70
CA MET A 180 -10.71 -7.81 1.29
C MET A 180 -10.30 -8.96 0.39
N HIS A 181 -10.71 -8.86 -0.88
CA HIS A 181 -10.40 -9.83 -1.92
C HIS A 181 -9.87 -9.15 -3.18
N PRO A 182 -8.73 -8.44 -3.10
CA PRO A 182 -8.10 -7.94 -4.30
C PRO A 182 -7.74 -9.09 -5.23
N PHE A 183 -7.86 -8.84 -6.53
CA PHE A 183 -7.65 -9.89 -7.52
C PHE A 183 -7.09 -9.32 -8.83
N LYS A 184 -6.48 -10.20 -9.61
CA LYS A 184 -6.10 -9.92 -11.01
C LYS A 184 -6.43 -11.14 -11.87
N ILE A 185 -6.55 -10.91 -13.19
CA ILE A 185 -6.89 -11.94 -14.17
C ILE A 185 -5.76 -12.02 -15.20
N ASP A 186 -5.20 -13.21 -15.42
CA ASP A 186 -4.18 -13.45 -16.43
C ASP A 186 -4.78 -13.49 -17.85
N ALA A 187 -3.92 -13.46 -18.87
CA ALA A 187 -4.35 -13.45 -20.28
C ALA A 187 -5.12 -14.72 -20.67
N GLN A 188 -5.00 -15.82 -19.93
CA GLN A 188 -5.67 -17.09 -20.16
C GLN A 188 -7.01 -17.19 -19.41
N GLY A 189 -7.30 -16.24 -18.51
CA GLY A 189 -8.53 -16.19 -17.69
C GLY A 189 -8.35 -16.84 -16.31
N GLY A 190 -7.13 -17.08 -15.88
CA GLY A 190 -6.86 -17.41 -14.49
C GLY A 190 -7.16 -16.19 -13.60
N LEU A 191 -8.10 -16.34 -12.67
CA LEU A 191 -8.50 -15.33 -11.72
C LEU A 191 -7.81 -15.63 -10.39
N TYR A 192 -6.83 -14.80 -10.00
CA TYR A 192 -6.06 -14.94 -8.77
C TYR A 192 -6.57 -13.96 -7.73
N VAL A 193 -7.00 -14.50 -6.60
CA VAL A 193 -7.69 -13.77 -5.53
C VAL A 193 -6.89 -13.88 -4.24
N ASP A 194 -6.52 -12.77 -3.64
CA ASP A 194 -5.98 -12.75 -2.27
C ASP A 194 -7.11 -13.03 -1.27
N LEU A 195 -6.84 -13.93 -0.35
CA LEU A 195 -7.66 -14.15 0.84
C LEU A 195 -6.77 -13.93 2.06
N GLY A 196 -6.71 -12.70 2.51
CA GLY A 196 -5.85 -12.30 3.61
C GLY A 196 -6.17 -13.03 4.92
N SER A 197 -5.22 -13.05 5.85
CA SER A 197 -5.36 -13.75 7.14
C SER A 197 -6.51 -13.19 7.98
N ALA A 198 -7.12 -14.06 8.79
CA ALA A 198 -8.17 -13.64 9.73
C ALA A 198 -7.57 -12.96 10.98
N THR A 199 -6.31 -13.26 11.30
CA THR A 199 -5.61 -12.69 12.46
C THR A 199 -4.25 -12.13 12.07
N ASN A 200 -3.60 -11.45 13.01
CA ASN A 200 -2.27 -10.87 12.80
C ASN A 200 -1.17 -11.93 12.58
N SER A 201 -1.16 -13.01 13.38
CA SER A 201 -0.11 -14.03 13.38
C SER A 201 -0.58 -15.42 13.83
N CYS A 202 -1.87 -15.75 13.63
CA CYS A 202 -2.48 -17.03 13.99
C CYS A 202 -2.23 -17.42 15.46
N GLN A 203 -2.34 -16.46 16.36
CA GLN A 203 -2.19 -16.65 17.81
C GLN A 203 -3.46 -17.27 18.41
N VAL A 204 -3.31 -18.00 19.52
CA VAL A 204 -4.44 -18.49 20.32
C VAL A 204 -5.32 -17.33 20.80
N ALA A 205 -4.69 -16.24 21.23
CA ALA A 205 -5.36 -14.97 21.49
C ALA A 205 -4.75 -13.91 20.58
N ASN A 206 -5.50 -13.49 19.54
CA ASN A 206 -5.01 -12.57 18.51
C ASN A 206 -4.52 -11.24 19.12
N ARG A 207 -3.34 -10.78 18.73
CA ARG A 207 -2.72 -9.52 19.15
C ARG A 207 -2.46 -9.40 20.66
N MET A 208 -2.46 -10.51 21.40
CA MET A 208 -2.19 -10.51 22.84
C MET A 208 -0.71 -10.79 23.13
N PRO A 209 -0.12 -10.06 24.11
CA PRO A 209 1.25 -10.29 24.54
C PRO A 209 1.51 -11.74 24.98
N ASN A 210 2.64 -12.29 24.51
CA ASN A 210 3.10 -13.65 24.83
C ASN A 210 2.10 -14.76 24.48
N SER A 211 1.09 -14.51 23.65
CA SER A 211 0.15 -15.53 23.19
C SER A 211 0.84 -16.46 22.19
N PRO A 212 0.85 -17.79 22.41
CA PRO A 212 1.47 -18.74 21.49
C PRO A 212 0.66 -18.83 20.19
N GLY A 213 1.30 -19.32 19.12
CA GLY A 213 0.65 -19.64 17.87
C GLY A 213 -0.17 -20.92 17.94
N ILE A 214 -1.23 -20.98 17.13
CA ILE A 214 -2.01 -22.20 16.91
C ILE A 214 -1.19 -23.15 16.04
N GLN A 215 -0.97 -24.38 16.48
CA GLN A 215 -0.21 -25.38 15.74
C GLN A 215 -1.01 -26.68 15.53
N PRO A 216 -1.24 -27.08 14.27
CA PRO A 216 -1.01 -26.31 13.04
C PRO A 216 -1.95 -25.12 12.96
N CYS A 217 -1.52 -24.03 12.30
CA CYS A 217 -2.36 -22.86 12.08
C CYS A 217 -3.57 -23.23 11.20
N THR A 218 -4.76 -23.19 11.80
CA THR A 218 -6.01 -23.59 11.13
C THR A 218 -6.46 -22.58 10.07
N GLU A 219 -6.05 -21.33 10.17
CA GLU A 219 -6.38 -20.29 9.18
C GLU A 219 -5.84 -20.63 7.78
N LEU A 220 -4.67 -21.28 7.72
CA LEU A 220 -4.05 -21.64 6.44
C LEU A 220 -4.92 -22.56 5.57
N ALA A 221 -5.94 -23.19 6.12
CA ALA A 221 -6.87 -24.00 5.34
C ALA A 221 -7.72 -23.13 4.39
N THR A 222 -8.06 -21.90 4.79
CA THR A 222 -9.04 -21.04 4.10
C THR A 222 -8.60 -19.60 3.90
N ARG A 223 -7.43 -19.21 4.41
CA ARG A 223 -6.93 -17.84 4.47
C ARG A 223 -5.43 -17.78 4.25
N ALA A 224 -4.90 -16.57 4.23
CA ALA A 224 -3.48 -16.26 4.16
C ALA A 224 -2.80 -16.84 2.93
N GLY A 225 -3.28 -16.47 1.76
CA GLY A 225 -2.73 -16.91 0.49
C GLY A 225 -3.55 -16.48 -0.71
N ILE A 226 -3.20 -17.06 -1.85
CA ILE A 226 -3.83 -16.77 -3.14
C ILE A 226 -4.66 -17.98 -3.59
N TRP A 227 -5.89 -17.75 -4.01
CA TRP A 227 -6.77 -18.75 -4.63
C TRP A 227 -6.91 -18.47 -6.12
N ARG A 228 -7.07 -19.54 -6.92
CA ARG A 228 -7.19 -19.42 -8.37
C ARG A 228 -8.50 -20.00 -8.87
N TYR A 229 -9.26 -19.16 -9.56
CA TYR A 229 -10.52 -19.52 -10.24
C TYR A 229 -10.40 -19.30 -11.75
N ASP A 230 -11.48 -19.59 -12.49
CA ASP A 230 -11.60 -19.32 -13.92
C ASP A 230 -12.52 -18.12 -14.16
N ALA A 231 -11.99 -17.02 -14.67
CA ALA A 231 -12.77 -15.82 -14.99
C ALA A 231 -13.84 -16.06 -16.08
N ASN A 232 -13.69 -17.11 -16.90
CA ASN A 232 -14.67 -17.42 -17.95
C ASN A 232 -15.88 -18.23 -17.43
N ARG A 233 -15.79 -18.81 -16.23
CA ARG A 233 -16.81 -19.68 -15.65
C ARG A 233 -17.60 -18.95 -14.56
N THR A 234 -18.91 -18.92 -14.70
CA THR A 234 -19.83 -18.34 -13.70
C THR A 234 -20.21 -19.36 -12.61
N GLY A 235 -20.73 -18.87 -11.48
CA GLY A 235 -21.31 -19.68 -10.42
C GLY A 235 -20.32 -20.52 -9.60
N GLN A 236 -19.02 -20.18 -9.66
CA GLN A 236 -18.01 -20.84 -8.80
C GLN A 236 -18.24 -20.43 -7.35
N ARG A 237 -17.81 -21.29 -6.43
CA ARG A 237 -17.85 -21.03 -5.01
C ARG A 237 -16.47 -21.15 -4.40
N PHE A 238 -16.25 -20.42 -3.33
CA PHE A 238 -15.05 -20.58 -2.52
C PHE A 238 -14.85 -22.06 -2.15
N SER A 239 -13.63 -22.54 -2.34
CA SER A 239 -13.20 -23.87 -1.95
C SER A 239 -11.74 -23.84 -1.53
N PRO A 240 -11.36 -24.45 -0.39
CA PRO A 240 -9.96 -24.63 0.00
C PRO A 240 -9.09 -25.31 -1.07
N ALA A 241 -9.68 -26.15 -1.91
CA ALA A 241 -8.98 -26.89 -2.96
C ALA A 241 -8.45 -26.00 -4.10
N GLU A 242 -9.02 -24.81 -4.27
CA GLU A 242 -8.60 -23.85 -5.31
C GLU A 242 -7.39 -23.00 -4.87
N ARG A 243 -6.76 -23.30 -3.73
CA ARG A 243 -5.59 -22.57 -3.24
C ARG A 243 -4.41 -22.73 -4.20
N PHE A 244 -3.89 -21.60 -4.65
CA PHE A 244 -2.74 -21.51 -5.55
C PHE A 244 -1.41 -21.44 -4.77
N ALA A 245 -1.35 -20.59 -3.72
CA ALA A 245 -0.19 -20.40 -2.87
C ALA A 245 -0.64 -20.10 -1.44
N THR A 246 0.23 -20.30 -0.45
CA THR A 246 -0.06 -20.13 0.97
C THR A 246 1.03 -19.31 1.68
N GLY A 247 0.76 -18.90 2.92
CA GLY A 247 1.76 -18.22 3.75
C GLY A 247 1.93 -16.73 3.42
N LEU A 248 0.93 -16.10 2.80
CA LEU A 248 0.84 -14.66 2.57
C LEU A 248 -0.21 -14.08 3.53
N ARG A 249 0.22 -13.20 4.46
CA ARG A 249 -0.68 -12.61 5.46
C ARG A 249 -1.77 -11.75 4.81
N ASN A 250 -1.38 -10.86 3.90
CA ASN A 250 -2.27 -10.00 3.13
C ASN A 250 -1.55 -9.56 1.85
N GLY A 251 -1.99 -10.08 0.71
CA GLY A 251 -1.36 -9.92 -0.60
C GLY A 251 -2.11 -8.94 -1.49
N GLU A 252 -2.34 -7.69 -1.05
CA GLU A 252 -3.24 -6.76 -1.73
C GLU A 252 -2.84 -6.42 -3.18
N GLY A 253 -1.54 -6.25 -3.46
CA GLY A 253 -1.06 -6.00 -4.80
C GLY A 253 -0.73 -7.28 -5.55
N ILE A 254 -1.39 -7.55 -6.69
CA ILE A 254 -1.10 -8.67 -7.59
C ILE A 254 -0.85 -8.12 -8.99
N ALA A 255 0.17 -8.62 -9.69
CA ALA A 255 0.47 -8.22 -11.07
C ALA A 255 1.09 -9.36 -11.87
N PHE A 256 1.01 -9.25 -13.21
CA PHE A 256 1.66 -10.17 -14.15
C PHE A 256 2.66 -9.40 -15.01
N ASP A 257 3.79 -10.01 -15.30
CA ASP A 257 4.69 -9.48 -16.32
C ASP A 257 4.38 -10.10 -17.71
N SER A 258 5.03 -9.57 -18.74
CA SER A 258 4.90 -10.03 -20.12
C SER A 258 5.34 -11.49 -20.32
N ALA A 259 6.15 -12.05 -19.43
CA ALA A 259 6.52 -13.46 -19.43
C ALA A 259 5.47 -14.37 -18.74
N GLY A 260 4.40 -13.78 -18.19
CA GLY A 260 3.34 -14.51 -17.48
C GLY A 260 3.71 -14.91 -16.06
N ARG A 261 4.79 -14.36 -15.49
CA ARG A 261 5.11 -14.55 -14.06
C ARG A 261 4.15 -13.71 -13.22
N ILE A 262 3.83 -14.21 -12.05
CA ILE A 262 2.88 -13.58 -11.14
C ILE A 262 3.66 -13.02 -9.95
N PHE A 263 3.33 -11.81 -9.56
CA PHE A 263 3.92 -11.17 -8.39
C PHE A 263 2.84 -10.73 -7.44
N ALA A 264 3.15 -10.73 -6.15
CA ALA A 264 2.29 -10.15 -5.13
C ALA A 264 3.11 -9.36 -4.11
N THR A 265 2.47 -8.34 -3.54
CA THR A 265 2.97 -7.71 -2.32
C THR A 265 2.53 -8.52 -1.10
N GLN A 266 3.20 -8.37 0.02
CA GLN A 266 2.79 -8.92 1.30
C GLN A 266 2.97 -7.89 2.38
N HIS A 267 1.92 -7.67 3.16
CA HIS A 267 1.99 -6.88 4.39
C HIS A 267 2.62 -7.69 5.51
N GLY A 268 3.68 -7.18 6.10
CA GLY A 268 4.28 -7.74 7.30
C GLY A 268 3.29 -7.79 8.47
N ARG A 269 3.56 -8.66 9.45
CA ARG A 269 2.74 -8.69 10.66
C ARG A 269 2.92 -7.41 11.49
N ASP A 270 1.93 -7.07 12.27
CA ASP A 270 1.99 -5.95 13.22
C ASP A 270 2.48 -6.38 14.60
N GLN A 271 2.88 -5.38 15.43
CA GLN A 271 3.01 -5.53 16.88
C GLN A 271 4.00 -6.63 17.32
N LEU A 272 5.13 -6.76 16.62
CA LEU A 272 6.14 -7.75 16.95
C LEU A 272 6.70 -7.51 18.36
N ARG A 273 7.05 -6.26 18.69
CA ARG A 273 7.56 -5.86 20.00
C ARG A 273 6.48 -5.90 21.07
N GLU A 274 5.27 -5.40 20.80
CA GLU A 274 4.16 -5.34 21.76
C GLU A 274 3.72 -6.75 22.17
N ASN A 275 3.71 -7.69 21.22
CA ASN A 275 3.40 -9.08 21.52
C ASN A 275 4.55 -9.82 22.18
N TRP A 276 5.81 -9.47 21.89
CA TRP A 276 7.00 -10.19 22.37
C TRP A 276 8.08 -9.26 22.92
N PRO A 277 7.80 -8.46 23.98
CA PRO A 277 8.71 -7.41 24.47
C PRO A 277 10.06 -7.92 24.97
N ARG A 278 10.16 -9.19 25.36
CA ARG A 278 11.41 -9.81 25.81
C ARG A 278 12.41 -10.09 24.68
N PHE A 279 11.96 -10.10 23.42
CA PHE A 279 12.79 -10.42 22.26
C PHE A 279 13.12 -9.23 21.40
N TYR A 280 12.29 -8.17 21.43
CA TYR A 280 12.38 -7.04 20.53
C TYR A 280 12.39 -5.72 21.29
N THR A 281 13.26 -4.80 20.87
CA THR A 281 13.20 -3.40 21.31
C THR A 281 12.08 -2.65 20.59
N PRO A 282 11.67 -1.46 21.08
CA PRO A 282 10.70 -0.62 20.35
C PRO A 282 11.15 -0.29 18.92
N GLU A 283 12.43 0.01 18.72
CA GLU A 283 13.00 0.32 17.40
C GLU A 283 13.00 -0.90 16.48
N GLN A 284 13.23 -2.10 17.02
CA GLN A 284 13.08 -3.33 16.24
C GLN A 284 11.62 -3.56 15.85
N GLY A 285 10.65 -3.38 16.76
CA GLY A 285 9.24 -3.46 16.43
C GLY A 285 8.81 -2.45 15.36
N ALA A 286 9.40 -1.25 15.34
CA ALA A 286 9.14 -0.23 14.34
C ALA A 286 9.77 -0.52 12.95
N ASN A 287 10.84 -1.32 12.90
CA ASN A 287 11.59 -1.62 11.66
C ASN A 287 11.42 -3.06 11.16
N GLU A 288 10.71 -3.91 11.91
CA GLU A 288 10.47 -5.30 11.57
C GLU A 288 8.98 -5.70 11.77
N PRO A 289 8.50 -6.65 10.99
CA PRO A 289 9.12 -7.27 9.82
C PRO A 289 9.01 -6.41 8.57
N ALA A 290 9.78 -6.75 7.54
CA ALA A 290 9.70 -6.10 6.24
C ALA A 290 8.32 -6.23 5.58
N GLU A 291 7.99 -5.26 4.73
CA GLU A 291 7.03 -5.44 3.65
C GLU A 291 7.71 -6.15 2.49
N GLU A 292 6.99 -6.96 1.74
CA GLU A 292 7.62 -7.86 0.77
C GLU A 292 7.01 -7.74 -0.63
N LEU A 293 7.83 -7.98 -1.65
CA LEU A 293 7.43 -8.32 -3.01
C LEU A 293 7.88 -9.77 -3.29
N VAL A 294 6.95 -10.62 -3.64
CA VAL A 294 7.21 -12.04 -3.93
C VAL A 294 6.84 -12.38 -5.37
N GLU A 295 7.56 -13.34 -5.96
CA GLU A 295 7.13 -14.03 -7.18
C GLU A 295 6.27 -15.23 -6.76
N LEU A 296 5.03 -15.29 -7.25
CA LEU A 296 4.07 -16.32 -6.87
C LEU A 296 4.26 -17.60 -7.69
N GLU A 297 4.46 -18.71 -7.01
CA GLU A 297 4.52 -20.05 -7.60
C GLU A 297 3.41 -20.95 -7.08
N ARG A 298 2.88 -21.80 -7.94
CA ARG A 298 1.84 -22.77 -7.54
C ARG A 298 2.37 -23.74 -6.47
N GLY A 299 1.66 -23.85 -5.37
CA GLY A 299 2.00 -24.71 -4.24
C GLY A 299 3.08 -24.16 -3.32
N ALA A 300 3.59 -22.96 -3.58
CA ALA A 300 4.59 -22.33 -2.74
C ALA A 300 4.01 -21.87 -1.40
N ASP A 301 4.89 -21.81 -0.38
CA ASP A 301 4.63 -21.31 0.96
C ASP A 301 5.61 -20.18 1.28
N TYR A 302 5.06 -18.98 1.56
CA TYR A 302 5.80 -17.76 1.83
C TYR A 302 6.05 -17.50 3.32
N GLY A 303 5.61 -18.42 4.18
CA GLY A 303 6.06 -18.51 5.56
C GLY A 303 5.07 -18.05 6.63
N TRP A 304 4.17 -17.10 6.37
CA TRP A 304 3.20 -16.69 7.39
C TRP A 304 2.32 -17.89 7.82
N PRO A 305 1.98 -18.05 9.09
CA PRO A 305 2.34 -17.23 10.26
C PRO A 305 3.65 -17.65 10.93
N TYR A 306 4.26 -18.75 10.47
CA TYR A 306 5.41 -19.36 11.13
C TYR A 306 6.69 -18.54 10.99
N CYS A 307 6.79 -17.76 9.91
CA CYS A 307 7.99 -17.00 9.54
C CYS A 307 7.65 -15.56 9.20
N TYR A 308 8.65 -14.70 9.33
CA TYR A 308 8.64 -13.35 8.78
C TYR A 308 10.01 -13.01 8.20
N PHE A 309 10.07 -12.07 7.26
CA PHE A 309 11.33 -11.62 6.70
C PHE A 309 11.93 -10.50 7.55
N ASP A 310 13.09 -10.76 8.13
CA ASP A 310 13.86 -9.77 8.89
C ASP A 310 14.71 -8.95 7.91
N LEU A 311 14.40 -7.65 7.82
CA LEU A 311 15.03 -6.74 6.87
C LEU A 311 16.51 -6.52 7.19
N SER A 312 16.87 -6.50 8.46
CA SER A 312 18.25 -6.27 8.93
C SER A 312 19.15 -7.47 8.64
N GLN A 313 18.63 -8.68 8.83
CA GLN A 313 19.34 -9.93 8.58
C GLN A 313 19.16 -10.45 7.13
N LYS A 314 18.22 -9.87 6.36
CA LYS A 314 17.89 -10.25 4.97
C LYS A 314 17.57 -11.75 4.81
N LYS A 315 16.78 -12.30 5.73
CA LYS A 315 16.38 -13.70 5.75
C LYS A 315 15.02 -13.88 6.44
N LEU A 316 14.36 -14.98 6.12
CA LEU A 316 13.21 -15.45 6.88
C LEU A 316 13.66 -16.02 8.22
N VAL A 317 13.02 -15.59 9.30
CA VAL A 317 13.25 -16.08 10.66
C VAL A 317 11.94 -16.62 11.26
N LEU A 318 12.08 -17.54 12.19
CA LEU A 318 10.97 -18.16 12.90
C LEU A 318 10.26 -17.12 13.76
N ALA A 319 8.94 -17.05 13.64
CA ALA A 319 8.13 -16.13 14.42
C ALA A 319 8.07 -16.56 15.91
N PRO A 320 8.06 -15.61 16.84
CA PRO A 320 8.15 -15.91 18.28
C PRO A 320 6.95 -16.71 18.80
N GLU A 321 5.78 -16.60 18.19
CA GLU A 321 4.60 -17.43 18.46
C GLU A 321 4.88 -18.92 18.30
N TYR A 322 5.88 -19.26 17.51
CA TYR A 322 6.25 -20.63 17.14
C TYR A 322 7.64 -21.03 17.64
N GLY A 323 8.14 -20.31 18.64
CA GLY A 323 9.43 -20.58 19.30
C GLY A 323 10.64 -19.83 18.74
N GLY A 324 10.41 -18.84 17.87
CA GLY A 324 11.46 -17.96 17.37
C GLY A 324 11.95 -16.93 18.41
N ASP A 325 13.15 -16.42 18.17
CA ASP A 325 13.86 -15.46 19.02
C ASP A 325 14.36 -14.23 18.22
N GLY A 326 13.85 -14.04 17.01
CA GLY A 326 14.29 -13.02 16.07
C GLY A 326 15.59 -13.38 15.31
N LYS A 327 16.15 -14.59 15.50
CA LYS A 327 17.41 -15.03 14.86
C LYS A 327 17.32 -16.42 14.25
N THR A 328 16.61 -17.31 14.91
CA THR A 328 16.45 -18.70 14.51
C THR A 328 15.70 -18.77 13.18
N VAL A 329 16.27 -19.51 12.21
CA VAL A 329 15.64 -19.77 10.91
C VAL A 329 14.68 -20.96 11.03
N GLY A 330 15.12 -22.09 11.57
CA GLY A 330 14.30 -23.28 11.75
C GLY A 330 13.61 -23.72 10.47
N LEU A 331 12.29 -24.00 10.56
CA LEU A 331 11.45 -24.39 9.41
C LEU A 331 11.32 -23.30 8.32
N CYS A 332 11.78 -22.10 8.57
CA CYS A 332 11.74 -21.00 7.59
C CYS A 332 12.78 -21.17 6.48
N ALA A 333 13.73 -22.09 6.63
CA ALA A 333 14.70 -22.43 5.57
C ALA A 333 14.04 -22.98 4.30
N ASP A 334 12.87 -23.62 4.44
CA ASP A 334 12.13 -24.24 3.33
C ASP A 334 11.05 -23.30 2.73
N LYS A 335 10.92 -22.08 3.26
CA LYS A 335 9.93 -21.12 2.77
C LYS A 335 10.50 -20.26 1.65
N ARG A 336 9.60 -19.73 0.81
CA ARG A 336 9.99 -18.83 -0.28
C ARG A 336 10.28 -17.44 0.25
N ALA A 337 11.52 -16.99 0.09
CA ALA A 337 11.92 -15.63 0.44
C ALA A 337 11.40 -14.61 -0.60
N PRO A 338 11.21 -13.34 -0.20
CA PRO A 338 10.83 -12.28 -1.12
C PRO A 338 11.94 -12.00 -2.15
N ILE A 339 11.53 -11.49 -3.32
CA ILE A 339 12.44 -10.99 -4.35
C ILE A 339 12.91 -9.55 -4.07
N ALA A 340 12.11 -8.79 -3.31
CA ALA A 340 12.46 -7.49 -2.75
C ALA A 340 11.77 -7.30 -1.40
N ALA A 341 12.40 -6.51 -0.52
CA ALA A 341 11.90 -6.19 0.80
C ALA A 341 11.96 -4.68 1.03
N PHE A 342 10.98 -4.15 1.75
CA PHE A 342 10.79 -2.73 1.97
C PHE A 342 10.69 -2.43 3.47
N PRO A 343 10.81 -1.14 3.87
CA PRO A 343 10.69 -0.77 5.27
C PRO A 343 9.37 -1.25 5.88
N ALA A 344 9.45 -1.68 7.13
CA ALA A 344 8.35 -2.23 7.89
C ALA A 344 7.13 -1.30 7.96
N HIS A 345 5.95 -1.89 7.93
CA HIS A 345 4.66 -1.23 8.18
C HIS A 345 4.24 -0.18 7.15
N TRP A 346 4.90 -0.10 5.99
CA TRP A 346 4.52 0.86 4.96
C TRP A 346 3.19 0.51 4.26
N ALA A 347 2.72 -0.73 4.37
CA ALA A 347 1.45 -1.25 3.84
C ALA A 347 1.33 -1.16 2.32
N PRO A 348 1.86 -2.14 1.56
CA PRO A 348 1.84 -2.15 0.09
C PRO A 348 0.47 -2.57 -0.47
N ASN A 349 -0.42 -1.61 -0.74
CA ASN A 349 -1.82 -1.86 -1.11
C ASN A 349 -2.06 -2.18 -2.58
N ASP A 350 -1.16 -1.82 -3.49
CA ASP A 350 -1.28 -2.25 -4.90
C ASP A 350 0.10 -2.36 -5.56
N LEU A 351 0.14 -3.12 -6.65
CA LEU A 351 1.30 -3.47 -7.45
C LEU A 351 0.98 -3.33 -8.92
N LEU A 352 1.84 -2.62 -9.65
CA LEU A 352 1.76 -2.46 -11.10
C LEU A 352 3.12 -2.72 -11.73
N LEU A 353 3.24 -3.69 -12.63
CA LEU A 353 4.41 -3.84 -13.49
C LEU A 353 4.28 -2.91 -14.70
N TYR A 354 5.22 -1.97 -14.83
CA TYR A 354 5.17 -0.98 -15.88
C TYR A 354 5.89 -1.47 -17.13
N GLU A 355 5.12 -1.88 -18.11
CA GLU A 355 5.61 -2.33 -19.43
C GLU A 355 5.39 -1.27 -20.54
N GLY A 356 4.85 -0.10 -20.17
CA GLY A 356 4.66 1.04 -21.07
C GLY A 356 5.98 1.68 -21.49
N HIS A 357 5.94 2.40 -22.63
CA HIS A 357 7.11 3.09 -23.20
C HIS A 357 7.03 4.62 -23.03
N ALA A 358 5.98 5.14 -22.40
CA ALA A 358 5.80 6.57 -22.19
C ALA A 358 6.74 7.15 -21.11
N PHE A 359 7.19 6.31 -20.19
CA PHE A 359 8.16 6.69 -19.17
C PHE A 359 9.60 6.38 -19.63
N PRO A 360 10.61 7.06 -19.07
CA PRO A 360 12.01 6.76 -19.34
C PRO A 360 12.35 5.29 -19.10
N THR A 361 13.33 4.77 -19.85
CA THR A 361 13.77 3.36 -19.78
C THR A 361 14.07 2.90 -18.35
N ALA A 362 14.55 3.80 -17.50
CA ALA A 362 14.82 3.52 -16.09
C ALA A 362 13.59 3.15 -15.25
N TYR A 363 12.38 3.48 -15.74
CA TYR A 363 11.10 3.15 -15.12
C TYR A 363 10.31 2.11 -15.94
N GLN A 364 10.97 1.38 -16.85
CA GLN A 364 10.37 0.31 -17.64
C GLN A 364 10.80 -1.06 -17.10
N GLY A 365 9.93 -2.06 -17.20
CA GLY A 365 10.20 -3.42 -16.78
C GLY A 365 10.36 -3.63 -15.27
N GLY A 366 9.95 -2.65 -14.46
CA GLY A 366 9.95 -2.72 -13.00
C GLY A 366 8.55 -2.57 -12.40
N ALA A 367 8.48 -2.58 -11.09
CA ALA A 367 7.26 -2.56 -10.31
C ALA A 367 7.03 -1.20 -9.65
N PHE A 368 5.90 -0.55 -9.91
CA PHE A 368 5.37 0.49 -9.05
C PHE A 368 4.58 -0.16 -7.92
N ILE A 369 4.78 0.30 -6.68
CA ILE A 369 4.09 -0.19 -5.49
C ILE A 369 3.55 1.02 -4.73
N ALA A 370 2.23 1.01 -4.46
CA ALA A 370 1.57 2.03 -3.66
C ALA A 370 1.64 1.65 -2.18
N PHE A 371 2.38 2.42 -1.40
CA PHE A 371 2.48 2.26 0.04
C PHE A 371 1.49 3.18 0.75
N HIS A 372 0.47 2.59 1.36
CA HIS A 372 -0.63 3.27 2.03
C HIS A 372 -0.19 4.09 3.25
N GLY A 373 0.90 3.68 3.88
CA GLY A 373 1.49 4.37 5.03
C GLY A 373 1.21 3.71 6.36
N SER A 374 2.22 3.75 7.22
CA SER A 374 2.22 3.08 8.52
C SER A 374 1.38 3.81 9.57
N TRP A 375 1.01 3.05 10.61
CA TRP A 375 0.32 3.55 11.81
C TRP A 375 1.01 3.11 13.12
N ASN A 376 1.97 2.19 13.05
CA ASN A 376 2.54 1.45 14.19
C ASN A 376 4.07 1.46 14.22
N ARG A 377 4.72 2.55 13.79
CA ARG A 377 6.19 2.67 13.78
C ARG A 377 6.78 3.38 15.01
N ALA A 378 5.97 3.79 15.98
CA ALA A 378 6.53 4.43 17.17
C ALA A 378 7.58 3.51 17.85
N PRO A 379 8.70 4.05 18.37
CA PRO A 379 9.01 5.48 18.56
C PRO A 379 9.56 6.19 17.31
N LEU A 380 9.70 5.47 16.19
CA LEU A 380 10.17 6.07 14.95
C LEU A 380 9.02 6.80 14.22
N PRO A 381 9.34 7.77 13.36
CA PRO A 381 8.34 8.44 12.53
C PRO A 381 7.58 7.45 11.65
N GLN A 382 6.31 7.73 11.39
CA GLN A 382 5.52 6.97 10.42
C GLN A 382 6.14 7.09 9.02
N GLY A 383 6.04 6.02 8.21
CA GLY A 383 6.64 5.91 6.90
C GLY A 383 5.66 5.36 5.85
N GLY A 384 6.12 5.24 4.61
CA GLY A 384 5.25 5.00 3.46
C GLY A 384 4.53 6.29 3.05
N TYR A 385 3.23 6.22 2.74
CA TYR A 385 2.47 7.33 2.14
C TYR A 385 3.08 7.80 0.83
N ASN A 386 3.56 6.87 0.02
CA ASN A 386 4.28 7.13 -1.21
C ASN A 386 4.06 6.02 -2.24
N VAL A 387 4.50 6.27 -3.47
CA VAL A 387 4.64 5.23 -4.49
C VAL A 387 6.12 5.05 -4.76
N VAL A 388 6.58 3.81 -4.72
CA VAL A 388 7.97 3.49 -5.07
C VAL A 388 8.03 2.82 -6.44
N PHE A 389 9.22 2.84 -7.04
CA PHE A 389 9.58 2.02 -8.19
C PHE A 389 10.70 1.06 -7.79
N GLN A 390 10.45 -0.24 -7.96
CA GLN A 390 11.41 -1.32 -7.77
C GLN A 390 11.88 -1.81 -9.13
N PRO A 391 13.14 -1.58 -9.54
CA PRO A 391 13.67 -2.16 -10.77
C PRO A 391 13.69 -3.69 -10.70
N LEU A 392 13.23 -4.33 -11.78
CA LEU A 392 13.25 -5.79 -11.92
C LEU A 392 14.01 -6.20 -13.19
N ALA A 393 14.67 -7.34 -13.14
CA ALA A 393 15.25 -8.02 -14.29
C ALA A 393 15.06 -9.53 -14.15
N GLY A 394 14.43 -10.16 -15.15
CA GLY A 394 14.16 -11.59 -15.10
C GLY A 394 13.31 -12.04 -13.90
N GLY A 395 12.43 -11.16 -13.38
CA GLY A 395 11.59 -11.44 -12.22
C GLY A 395 12.26 -11.28 -10.87
N LYS A 396 13.45 -10.72 -10.81
CA LYS A 396 14.21 -10.47 -9.57
C LYS A 396 14.53 -8.99 -9.42
N ALA A 397 14.71 -8.52 -8.19
CA ALA A 397 15.17 -7.15 -7.96
C ALA A 397 16.50 -6.88 -8.67
N ALA A 398 16.56 -5.80 -9.45
CA ALA A 398 17.73 -5.40 -10.25
C ALA A 398 18.44 -4.17 -9.66
N GLY A 399 18.15 -3.85 -8.42
CA GLY A 399 18.72 -2.71 -7.71
C GLY A 399 17.84 -2.29 -6.54
N PRO A 400 18.22 -1.24 -5.80
CA PRO A 400 17.38 -0.69 -4.75
C PRO A 400 16.12 -0.05 -5.34
N PHE A 401 15.03 -0.05 -4.57
CA PHE A 401 13.85 0.73 -4.93
C PHE A 401 14.14 2.24 -4.81
N VAL A 402 13.37 3.03 -5.54
CA VAL A 402 13.39 4.49 -5.43
C VAL A 402 12.00 5.01 -5.09
N VAL A 403 11.89 6.06 -4.27
CA VAL A 403 10.62 6.76 -4.07
C VAL A 403 10.31 7.54 -5.34
N PHE A 404 9.24 7.14 -6.02
CA PHE A 404 8.80 7.74 -7.27
C PHE A 404 7.86 8.92 -7.05
N ALA A 405 6.86 8.76 -6.18
CA ALA A 405 5.95 9.84 -5.82
C ALA A 405 5.81 9.92 -4.29
N ASP A 406 5.94 11.12 -3.73
CA ASP A 406 5.81 11.40 -2.30
C ASP A 406 4.93 12.66 -2.09
N GLY A 407 4.75 13.05 -0.83
CA GLY A 407 3.97 14.24 -0.48
C GLY A 407 2.48 14.00 -0.27
N PHE A 408 1.99 12.78 -0.50
CA PHE A 408 0.57 12.44 -0.34
C PHE A 408 0.02 12.78 1.05
N ALA A 409 0.78 12.49 2.08
CA ALA A 409 0.36 12.76 3.47
C ALA A 409 0.24 14.26 3.80
N GLY A 410 0.83 15.14 2.97
CA GLY A 410 0.97 16.55 3.31
C GLY A 410 1.97 16.75 4.45
N ALA A 411 1.68 17.69 5.36
CA ALA A 411 2.59 18.03 6.45
C ALA A 411 2.71 16.96 7.54
N VAL A 412 1.77 16.01 7.63
CA VAL A 412 1.70 15.05 8.74
C VAL A 412 1.53 13.63 8.21
N LYS A 413 2.56 12.82 8.35
CA LYS A 413 2.54 11.37 8.02
C LYS A 413 1.99 10.59 9.21
N GLU A 414 0.68 10.63 9.43
CA GLU A 414 -0.01 9.89 10.50
C GLU A 414 -1.38 9.42 10.01
N PRO A 415 -1.85 8.26 10.42
CA PRO A 415 -3.21 7.82 10.11
C PRO A 415 -4.27 8.83 10.55
N GLY A 416 -5.25 9.10 9.69
CA GLY A 416 -6.33 10.06 9.95
C GLY A 416 -5.94 11.54 9.93
N ARG A 417 -4.64 11.86 9.87
CA ARG A 417 -4.12 13.23 9.70
C ARG A 417 -3.44 13.43 8.36
N ALA A 418 -3.02 12.35 7.72
CA ALA A 418 -2.51 12.38 6.37
C ALA A 418 -3.57 12.93 5.41
N THR A 419 -3.16 13.86 4.54
CA THR A 419 -4.08 14.45 3.56
C THR A 419 -4.59 13.39 2.59
N HIS A 420 -3.70 12.52 2.11
CA HIS A 420 -4.00 11.42 1.20
C HIS A 420 -3.17 10.18 1.57
N ARG A 421 -3.67 9.01 1.18
CA ARG A 421 -3.01 7.71 1.36
C ARG A 421 -3.07 6.92 0.06
N PRO A 422 -1.95 6.74 -0.67
CA PRO A 422 -1.94 5.99 -1.93
C PRO A 422 -2.49 4.57 -1.74
N SER A 423 -3.36 4.13 -2.64
CA SER A 423 -4.00 2.83 -2.50
C SER A 423 -3.95 2.00 -3.78
N GLY A 424 -4.40 2.51 -4.93
CA GLY A 424 -4.46 1.78 -6.19
C GLY A 424 -3.59 2.38 -7.27
N LEU A 425 -3.17 1.53 -8.22
CA LEU A 425 -2.35 1.87 -9.37
C LEU A 425 -2.98 1.33 -10.66
N ALA A 426 -2.94 2.11 -11.73
CA ALA A 426 -3.31 1.65 -13.06
C ALA A 426 -2.49 2.36 -14.13
N VAL A 427 -2.38 1.77 -15.32
CA VAL A 427 -1.75 2.42 -16.47
C VAL A 427 -2.78 2.64 -17.58
N GLY A 428 -2.78 3.83 -18.16
CA GLY A 428 -3.62 4.18 -19.29
C GLY A 428 -3.05 3.70 -20.63
N PRO A 429 -3.87 3.69 -21.69
CA PRO A 429 -3.43 3.29 -23.03
C PRO A 429 -2.34 4.19 -23.61
N ASP A 430 -2.19 5.39 -23.10
CA ASP A 430 -1.14 6.35 -23.42
C ASP A 430 0.11 6.23 -22.54
N GLY A 431 0.14 5.23 -21.63
CA GLY A 431 1.24 4.97 -20.71
C GLY A 431 1.26 5.87 -19.47
N ALA A 432 0.24 6.72 -19.27
CA ALA A 432 0.12 7.49 -18.03
C ALA A 432 -0.15 6.58 -16.84
N LEU A 433 0.49 6.86 -15.70
CA LEU A 433 0.25 6.17 -14.44
C LEU A 433 -0.87 6.88 -13.66
N TYR A 434 -1.87 6.12 -13.25
CA TYR A 434 -2.93 6.59 -12.35
C TYR A 434 -2.63 6.10 -10.93
N ILE A 435 -2.82 6.98 -9.95
CA ILE A 435 -2.63 6.70 -8.52
C ILE A 435 -3.91 7.13 -7.80
N SER A 436 -4.56 6.23 -7.09
CA SER A 436 -5.73 6.54 -6.26
C SER A 436 -5.36 6.74 -4.80
N ASP A 437 -6.23 7.43 -4.09
CA ASP A 437 -6.20 7.67 -2.65
C ASP A 437 -7.55 7.27 -2.04
N ASP A 438 -7.54 6.47 -1.00
CA ASP A 438 -8.76 6.03 -0.33
C ASP A 438 -9.14 6.86 0.91
N GLN A 439 -8.32 7.84 1.26
CA GLN A 439 -8.63 8.75 2.38
C GLN A 439 -9.66 9.82 1.97
N ARG A 440 -9.49 10.38 0.75
CA ARG A 440 -10.36 11.45 0.21
C ARG A 440 -10.86 11.17 -1.20
N GLY A 441 -10.41 10.08 -1.83
CA GLY A 441 -10.83 9.69 -3.16
C GLY A 441 -10.26 10.55 -4.27
N ARG A 442 -9.03 11.06 -4.12
CA ARG A 442 -8.32 11.72 -5.21
C ARG A 442 -7.65 10.70 -6.11
N ILE A 443 -7.66 10.99 -7.41
CA ILE A 443 -6.95 10.21 -8.42
C ILE A 443 -6.02 11.15 -9.17
N TRP A 444 -4.73 10.84 -9.17
CA TRP A 444 -3.74 11.54 -9.98
C TRP A 444 -3.50 10.78 -11.27
N ARG A 445 -3.26 11.53 -12.35
CA ARG A 445 -2.76 11.04 -13.62
C ARG A 445 -1.36 11.59 -13.85
N VAL A 446 -0.36 10.71 -13.85
CA VAL A 446 1.06 11.06 -13.97
C VAL A 446 1.55 10.78 -15.39
N THR A 447 2.16 11.77 -16.02
CA THR A 447 2.75 11.70 -17.36
C THR A 447 4.21 12.12 -17.34
N TYR A 448 4.98 11.68 -18.32
CA TYR A 448 6.35 12.15 -18.52
C TYR A 448 6.41 13.15 -19.67
N ARG A 449 7.06 14.30 -19.45
CA ARG A 449 7.24 15.39 -20.43
C ARG A 449 8.70 15.78 -20.62
N GLY A 450 9.61 15.07 -19.95
CA GLY A 450 11.05 15.33 -20.04
C GLY A 450 11.69 14.82 -21.33
N PRO A 451 12.99 15.04 -21.54
CA PRO A 451 13.74 14.49 -22.66
C PRO A 451 13.80 12.94 -22.56
N ALA A 452 13.90 12.27 -23.70
CA ALA A 452 13.86 10.80 -23.80
C ALA A 452 14.94 10.04 -23.00
N THR A 453 15.95 10.73 -22.50
CA THR A 453 17.05 10.13 -21.72
C THR A 453 17.31 10.96 -20.45
N PRO A 454 16.60 10.73 -19.34
CA PRO A 454 17.06 11.23 -18.06
C PRO A 454 18.09 10.25 -17.49
N ALA A 455 19.23 10.79 -17.03
CA ALA A 455 20.05 10.07 -16.08
C ALA A 455 19.21 9.86 -14.81
N VAL A 456 18.97 8.60 -14.45
CA VAL A 456 18.45 8.29 -13.11
C VAL A 456 19.59 8.56 -12.14
N THR A 457 19.62 9.74 -11.57
CA THR A 457 20.26 9.91 -10.27
C THR A 457 19.33 9.18 -9.30
N ALA A 458 19.75 7.99 -8.87
CA ALA A 458 19.16 7.35 -7.72
C ALA A 458 19.09 8.40 -6.62
N ALA A 459 17.91 8.91 -6.33
CA ALA A 459 17.69 9.59 -5.08
C ALA A 459 17.98 8.51 -4.04
N ALA A 460 19.13 8.62 -3.38
CA ALA A 460 19.47 7.75 -2.28
C ALA A 460 18.23 7.73 -1.37
N ALA A 461 17.77 6.52 -1.03
CA ALA A 461 16.80 6.38 0.04
C ALA A 461 17.27 7.31 1.16
N PRO A 462 16.43 8.21 1.69
CA PRO A 462 16.87 9.11 2.72
C PRO A 462 17.44 8.25 3.83
N ALA A 463 18.78 8.30 3.98
CA ALA A 463 19.40 7.80 5.18
C ALA A 463 18.65 8.49 6.31
N SER A 464 18.16 7.71 7.28
CA SER A 464 17.46 8.24 8.43
C SER A 464 18.40 9.21 9.16
N ARG A 465 18.43 10.46 8.73
CA ARG A 465 18.95 11.54 9.55
C ARG A 465 17.86 11.82 10.57
N ALA A 466 18.13 11.44 11.79
CA ALA A 466 17.45 11.98 12.94
C ALA A 466 17.69 13.50 12.93
N ASP A 467 16.79 14.23 12.31
CA ASP A 467 16.74 15.68 12.41
C ASP A 467 15.87 16.02 13.60
N ASN A 468 16.53 16.25 14.74
CA ASN A 468 15.92 16.63 16.01
C ASN A 468 15.59 18.13 16.09
N SER A 469 15.21 18.73 14.99
CA SER A 469 14.65 20.09 15.02
C SER A 469 13.16 20.02 14.69
N ALA A 470 12.31 20.01 15.73
CA ALA A 470 10.89 20.25 15.59
C ALA A 470 10.69 21.72 15.10
N PRO A 471 10.14 21.94 13.91
CA PRO A 471 9.68 23.28 13.56
C PRO A 471 8.47 23.63 14.42
N ALA A 472 8.45 24.84 14.92
CA ALA A 472 7.28 25.44 15.58
C ALA A 472 6.04 25.25 14.70
N ALA A 473 4.90 24.94 15.33
CA ALA A 473 3.62 24.69 14.72
C ALA A 473 3.27 25.76 13.66
N ALA A 474 3.38 25.38 12.40
CA ALA A 474 2.84 26.20 11.32
C ALA A 474 1.33 26.01 11.28
N VAL A 475 0.60 27.14 11.25
CA VAL A 475 -0.84 27.20 11.03
C VAL A 475 -1.16 26.49 9.71
N PRO A 476 -2.17 25.56 9.67
CA PRO A 476 -2.55 24.88 8.44
C PRO A 476 -2.97 25.87 7.36
N PRO A 477 -2.60 25.68 6.09
CA PRO A 477 -3.13 26.51 5.02
C PRO A 477 -4.65 26.35 4.92
N GLU A 478 -5.36 27.43 4.72
CA GLU A 478 -6.80 27.44 4.45
C GLU A 478 -7.09 26.61 3.19
N GLY A 479 -7.90 25.57 3.32
CA GLY A 479 -8.25 24.66 2.23
C GLY A 479 -8.55 23.22 2.67
N ILE A 480 -8.93 23.03 3.91
CA ILE A 480 -9.40 21.71 4.39
C ILE A 480 -10.79 21.45 3.78
N HIS A 481 -10.92 20.30 3.08
CA HIS A 481 -12.20 19.85 2.55
C HIS A 481 -13.26 19.80 3.69
N PRO A 482 -14.52 20.27 3.48
CA PRO A 482 -15.56 20.30 4.50
C PRO A 482 -15.84 18.93 5.14
N ASP A 483 -15.68 17.82 4.41
CA ASP A 483 -15.92 16.47 4.90
C ASP A 483 -14.67 15.78 5.48
N ALA A 484 -13.51 16.42 5.44
CA ALA A 484 -12.30 15.97 6.10
C ALA A 484 -12.25 16.43 7.55
N GLY A 485 -13.36 16.28 8.30
CA GLY A 485 -13.38 16.57 9.74
C GLY A 485 -12.89 17.97 10.10
N SER A 486 -13.20 19.00 9.28
CA SER A 486 -13.13 20.39 9.71
C SER A 486 -14.32 20.75 10.59
N GLN A 487 -14.76 19.85 11.43
CA GLN A 487 -15.26 20.35 12.68
C GLN A 487 -14.07 21.05 13.31
N ALA A 488 -14.15 22.37 13.38
CA ALA A 488 -13.40 23.13 14.38
C ALA A 488 -13.38 22.21 15.59
N VAL A 489 -12.19 21.82 16.04
CA VAL A 489 -12.05 20.92 17.17
C VAL A 489 -12.76 21.65 18.32
N ALA A 490 -14.04 21.39 18.47
CA ALA A 490 -14.77 21.80 19.66
C ALA A 490 -13.94 21.23 20.79
N ALA A 491 -13.44 22.08 21.65
CA ALA A 491 -12.48 21.68 22.67
C ALA A 491 -13.07 20.44 23.34
N LEU A 492 -12.35 19.32 23.25
CA LEU A 492 -12.82 18.07 23.81
C LEU A 492 -13.18 18.33 25.29
N PRO A 493 -14.30 17.83 25.81
CA PRO A 493 -14.65 18.02 27.20
C PRO A 493 -13.56 17.37 28.06
N THR A 494 -13.23 18.06 29.17
CA THR A 494 -12.25 17.54 30.12
C THR A 494 -13.03 16.74 31.19
N PRO A 495 -12.68 15.46 31.40
CA PRO A 495 -13.38 14.67 32.41
C PRO A 495 -13.14 15.23 33.84
N PRO A 496 -14.07 15.02 34.77
CA PRO A 496 -13.88 15.43 36.17
C PRO A 496 -12.58 14.85 36.74
N GLY A 497 -11.76 15.71 37.34
CA GLY A 497 -10.49 15.31 37.96
C GLY A 497 -9.29 15.20 36.99
N ALA A 498 -9.48 15.45 35.69
CA ALA A 498 -8.40 15.54 34.73
C ALA A 498 -8.19 16.99 34.26
N THR A 499 -7.10 17.22 33.55
CA THR A 499 -6.74 18.51 32.95
C THR A 499 -6.81 18.45 31.43
N ALA A 500 -6.96 19.59 30.77
CA ALA A 500 -6.89 19.68 29.30
C ALA A 500 -5.53 19.19 28.75
N ALA A 501 -4.46 19.37 29.53
CA ALA A 501 -3.12 18.88 29.16
C ALA A 501 -3.07 17.34 29.19
N GLU A 502 -3.72 16.67 30.13
CA GLU A 502 -3.85 15.21 30.16
C GLU A 502 -4.68 14.70 28.98
N VAL A 503 -5.78 15.36 28.61
CA VAL A 503 -6.56 15.00 27.41
C VAL A 503 -5.70 15.14 26.16
N ALA A 504 -4.91 16.20 26.05
CA ALA A 504 -3.99 16.41 24.92
C ALA A 504 -2.87 15.36 24.88
N LEU A 505 -2.29 14.99 26.03
CA LEU A 505 -1.32 13.90 26.13
C LEU A 505 -1.97 12.57 25.75
N GLY A 506 -3.18 12.31 26.24
CA GLY A 506 -3.95 11.10 25.93
C GLY A 506 -4.24 10.93 24.44
N LYS A 507 -4.53 12.05 23.76
CA LYS A 507 -4.65 12.05 22.31
C LYS A 507 -3.36 11.59 21.61
N ARG A 508 -2.22 12.11 22.02
CA ARG A 508 -0.91 11.73 21.46
C ARG A 508 -0.58 10.25 21.71
N ILE A 509 -0.94 9.74 22.88
CA ILE A 509 -0.80 8.31 23.22
C ILE A 509 -1.72 7.49 22.31
N TYR A 510 -2.98 7.85 22.20
CA TYR A 510 -3.98 7.18 21.38
C TYR A 510 -3.58 7.09 19.90
N GLU A 511 -2.96 8.14 19.37
CA GLU A 511 -2.46 8.24 18.00
C GLU A 511 -1.10 7.55 17.80
N GLY A 512 -0.52 6.93 18.83
CA GLY A 512 0.75 6.22 18.76
C GLY A 512 2.00 7.12 18.74
N GLN A 513 1.86 8.42 19.05
CA GLN A 513 2.97 9.37 19.10
C GLN A 513 3.79 9.27 20.41
N VAL A 514 3.19 8.70 21.44
CA VAL A 514 3.79 8.51 22.75
C VAL A 514 3.50 7.08 23.21
N ALA A 515 4.45 6.46 23.89
CA ALA A 515 4.35 5.11 24.46
C ALA A 515 4.05 3.97 23.48
N SER A 516 4.17 4.21 22.16
CA SER A 516 3.93 3.22 21.10
C SER A 516 2.54 2.54 21.17
N ALA A 517 1.54 3.24 21.73
CA ALA A 517 0.20 2.69 21.89
C ALA A 517 -0.57 2.72 20.58
N PRO A 518 -0.94 1.57 19.97
CA PRO A 518 -1.58 1.53 18.65
C PRO A 518 -3.12 1.65 18.73
N CYS A 519 -3.68 2.44 19.65
CA CYS A 519 -5.12 2.54 19.88
C CYS A 519 -5.89 2.93 18.61
N ALA A 520 -5.37 3.93 17.87
CA ALA A 520 -5.95 4.41 16.63
C ALA A 520 -5.99 3.34 15.52
N GLY A 521 -5.10 2.35 15.56
CA GLY A 521 -5.07 1.26 14.59
C GLY A 521 -6.31 0.36 14.64
N CYS A 522 -6.89 0.18 15.84
CA CYS A 522 -8.11 -0.61 16.03
C CYS A 522 -9.36 0.26 16.13
N HIS A 523 -9.28 1.39 16.83
CA HIS A 523 -10.45 2.24 17.11
C HIS A 523 -10.65 3.38 16.11
N GLY A 524 -9.82 3.47 15.07
CA GLY A 524 -9.80 4.60 14.15
C GLY A 524 -9.11 5.82 14.75
N SER A 525 -8.49 6.65 13.92
CA SER A 525 -7.77 7.86 14.37
C SER A 525 -8.69 8.94 14.93
N ASP A 526 -9.94 8.98 14.45
CA ASP A 526 -11.00 9.85 14.93
C ASP A 526 -11.84 9.23 16.08
N GLY A 527 -11.54 8.00 16.45
CA GLY A 527 -12.23 7.23 17.49
C GLY A 527 -13.53 6.59 17.04
N LYS A 528 -13.91 6.67 15.75
CA LYS A 528 -15.19 6.13 15.26
C LYS A 528 -15.21 4.62 15.01
N GLY A 529 -14.15 3.95 15.39
CA GLY A 529 -14.06 2.50 15.27
C GLY A 529 -13.56 2.02 13.91
N SER A 530 -13.39 0.71 13.81
CA SER A 530 -13.02 -0.03 12.61
C SER A 530 -13.60 -1.45 12.72
N PRO A 531 -13.37 -2.34 11.74
CA PRO A 531 -13.70 -3.76 11.92
C PRO A 531 -13.04 -4.43 13.13
N LEU A 532 -11.94 -3.86 13.62
CA LEU A 532 -11.14 -4.41 14.71
C LEU A 532 -11.59 -3.92 16.10
N GLY A 533 -12.13 -2.71 16.19
CA GLY A 533 -12.49 -2.10 17.47
C GLY A 533 -13.67 -1.13 17.39
N PRO A 534 -14.42 -0.94 18.52
CA PRO A 534 -15.64 -0.15 18.56
C PRO A 534 -15.43 1.36 18.35
N ASP A 535 -16.53 2.01 17.95
CA ASP A 535 -16.69 3.46 17.97
C ASP A 535 -16.71 3.97 19.42
N LEU A 536 -15.68 4.73 19.76
CA LEU A 536 -15.51 5.34 21.08
C LEU A 536 -16.19 6.72 21.19
N THR A 537 -16.73 7.25 20.07
CA THR A 537 -17.37 8.57 20.02
C THR A 537 -18.88 8.52 20.21
N SER A 538 -19.46 7.34 20.12
CA SER A 538 -20.91 7.12 20.14
C SER A 538 -21.54 7.26 21.53
N GLY A 539 -20.74 7.31 22.60
CA GLY A 539 -21.21 7.25 23.98
C GLY A 539 -21.81 5.90 24.39
N LYS A 540 -21.76 4.90 23.52
CA LYS A 540 -22.20 3.52 23.79
C LYS A 540 -21.01 2.66 24.20
N TRP A 541 -21.02 2.22 25.44
CA TRP A 541 -19.92 1.43 26.00
C TRP A 541 -20.27 -0.05 26.01
N LEU A 542 -19.47 -0.88 25.35
CA LEU A 542 -19.63 -2.34 25.36
C LEU A 542 -19.15 -2.95 26.69
N TRP A 543 -18.23 -2.26 27.37
CA TRP A 543 -17.59 -2.68 28.61
C TRP A 543 -17.62 -1.52 29.61
N GLY A 544 -18.16 -1.77 30.77
CA GLY A 544 -18.34 -0.75 31.82
C GLY A 544 -19.45 0.26 31.51
N ASP A 545 -19.48 1.33 32.29
CA ASP A 545 -20.49 2.39 32.26
C ASP A 545 -20.02 3.69 31.57
N GLY A 546 -18.83 3.68 31.01
CA GLY A 546 -18.22 4.85 30.37
C GLY A 546 -17.61 5.86 31.35
N SER A 547 -17.58 5.56 32.63
CA SER A 547 -16.84 6.36 33.60
C SER A 547 -15.34 6.29 33.33
N LEU A 548 -14.62 7.33 33.76
CA LEU A 548 -13.15 7.37 33.60
C LEU A 548 -12.47 6.14 34.23
N ALA A 549 -12.98 5.69 35.39
CA ALA A 549 -12.48 4.50 36.07
C ALA A 549 -12.73 3.20 35.27
N ALA A 550 -13.94 3.05 34.70
CA ALA A 550 -14.28 1.89 33.88
C ALA A 550 -13.47 1.84 32.58
N ILE A 551 -13.24 2.99 31.96
CA ILE A 551 -12.39 3.11 30.77
C ILE A 551 -10.95 2.73 31.13
N ALA A 552 -10.38 3.31 32.20
CA ALA A 552 -9.03 2.99 32.65
C ALA A 552 -8.89 1.50 33.00
N HIS A 553 -9.87 0.90 33.64
CA HIS A 553 -9.88 -0.53 33.91
C HIS A 553 -9.89 -1.36 32.64
N THR A 554 -10.76 -1.03 31.67
CA THR A 554 -10.85 -1.73 30.40
C THR A 554 -9.52 -1.64 29.62
N ILE A 555 -8.86 -0.48 29.60
CA ILE A 555 -7.55 -0.31 28.98
C ILE A 555 -6.50 -1.16 29.71
N THR A 556 -6.53 -1.18 31.05
CA THR A 556 -5.57 -1.94 31.86
C THR A 556 -5.65 -3.44 31.62
N VAL A 557 -6.84 -4.01 31.62
CA VAL A 557 -7.03 -5.47 31.52
C VAL A 557 -7.17 -5.97 30.08
N GLY A 558 -7.49 -5.06 29.16
CA GLY A 558 -7.82 -5.42 27.79
C GLY A 558 -9.18 -6.12 27.66
N VAL A 559 -9.48 -6.60 26.44
CA VAL A 559 -10.72 -7.33 26.13
C VAL A 559 -10.35 -8.59 25.34
N PRO A 560 -10.01 -9.71 26.00
CA PRO A 560 -9.58 -10.94 25.33
C PRO A 560 -10.69 -11.59 24.51
N HIS A 561 -11.96 -11.38 24.87
CA HIS A 561 -13.13 -11.93 24.20
C HIS A 561 -14.13 -10.83 23.84
N PRO A 562 -13.95 -10.15 22.70
CA PRO A 562 -14.86 -9.08 22.28
C PRO A 562 -16.29 -9.58 22.04
N LYS A 563 -17.30 -8.76 22.35
CA LYS A 563 -18.71 -9.09 22.14
C LYS A 563 -19.13 -9.01 20.68
N GLU A 564 -18.56 -8.04 19.91
CA GLU A 564 -19.07 -7.66 18.59
C GLU A 564 -17.97 -7.50 17.53
N TYR A 565 -16.69 -7.49 17.91
CA TYR A 565 -15.57 -7.17 17.03
C TYR A 565 -14.63 -8.36 16.86
N GLY A 566 -13.94 -8.40 15.71
CA GLY A 566 -13.10 -9.54 15.35
C GLY A 566 -11.76 -9.61 16.08
N ALA A 567 -11.25 -8.49 16.59
CA ALA A 567 -9.96 -8.45 17.26
C ALA A 567 -10.07 -8.23 18.76
N PRO A 568 -9.40 -9.04 19.61
CA PRO A 568 -9.28 -8.74 21.02
C PRO A 568 -8.44 -7.48 21.24
N MET A 569 -8.81 -6.71 22.29
CA MET A 569 -8.01 -5.59 22.74
C MET A 569 -6.96 -6.10 23.73
N PRO A 570 -5.66 -5.95 23.47
CA PRO A 570 -4.63 -6.35 24.42
C PRO A 570 -4.63 -5.42 25.65
N PRO A 571 -4.15 -5.88 26.82
CA PRO A 571 -3.90 -5.03 27.98
C PRO A 571 -3.07 -3.81 27.60
N MET A 572 -3.44 -2.64 28.13
CA MET A 572 -2.80 -1.35 27.81
C MET A 572 -2.76 -1.00 26.31
N GLY A 573 -3.66 -1.60 25.50
CA GLY A 573 -3.62 -1.47 24.05
C GLY A 573 -2.39 -2.12 23.39
N GLY A 574 -1.67 -3.00 24.12
CA GLY A 574 -0.41 -3.59 23.68
C GLY A 574 0.83 -2.74 23.96
N ALA A 575 0.68 -1.61 24.66
CA ALA A 575 1.78 -0.71 25.04
C ALA A 575 2.21 -0.88 26.50
N GLU A 576 3.36 -0.31 26.86
CA GLU A 576 3.74 -0.13 28.25
C GLU A 576 3.40 1.31 28.68
N LEU A 577 2.25 1.47 29.31
CA LEU A 577 1.80 2.77 29.79
C LEU A 577 2.18 2.94 31.26
N SER A 578 2.80 4.06 31.59
CA SER A 578 2.94 4.50 32.98
C SER A 578 1.57 4.87 33.56
N PRO A 579 1.41 4.94 34.89
CA PRO A 579 0.13 5.35 35.51
C PRO A 579 -0.38 6.71 35.01
N SER A 580 0.50 7.68 34.75
CA SER A 580 0.14 8.99 34.21
C SER A 580 -0.30 8.92 32.74
N GLU A 581 0.32 8.09 31.94
CA GLU A 581 -0.06 7.88 30.54
C GLU A 581 -1.39 7.12 30.44
N LEU A 582 -1.60 6.12 31.27
CA LEU A 582 -2.91 5.44 31.38
C LEU A 582 -4.01 6.41 31.76
N SER A 583 -3.78 7.29 32.77
CA SER A 583 -4.74 8.35 33.15
C SER A 583 -5.03 9.25 31.94
N ALA A 584 -4.00 9.71 31.25
CA ALA A 584 -4.11 10.62 30.12
C ALA A 584 -4.91 10.00 28.95
N VAL A 585 -4.60 8.76 28.53
CA VAL A 585 -5.32 8.12 27.44
C VAL A 585 -6.76 7.79 27.82
N SER A 586 -7.02 7.45 29.08
CA SER A 586 -8.37 7.24 29.60
C SER A 586 -9.19 8.54 29.57
N ALA A 587 -8.57 9.67 29.92
CA ALA A 587 -9.19 10.98 29.83
C ALA A 587 -9.55 11.36 28.38
N TYR A 588 -8.68 11.05 27.44
CA TYR A 588 -8.96 11.29 26.02
C TYR A 588 -10.09 10.40 25.49
N VAL A 589 -10.09 9.10 25.81
CA VAL A 589 -11.16 8.16 25.41
C VAL A 589 -12.51 8.58 26.01
N TRP A 590 -12.51 9.00 27.26
CA TRP A 590 -13.71 9.57 27.90
C TRP A 590 -14.21 10.81 27.14
N ALA A 591 -13.29 11.71 26.79
CA ALA A 591 -13.61 12.94 26.07
C ALA A 591 -14.17 12.67 24.66
N LEU A 592 -13.71 11.60 23.98
CA LEU A 592 -14.27 11.15 22.71
C LEU A 592 -15.76 10.79 22.84
N GLY A 593 -16.13 10.00 23.85
CA GLY A 593 -17.50 9.52 24.08
C GLY A 593 -18.46 10.59 24.59
N HIS A 594 -17.96 11.76 24.98
CA HIS A 594 -18.75 12.84 25.57
C HIS A 594 -18.76 14.12 24.71
N ARG A 595 -18.46 14.02 23.43
CA ARG A 595 -18.40 15.15 22.48
C ARG A 595 -19.75 15.88 22.24
N GLY A 596 -20.87 15.34 22.66
CA GLY A 596 -22.21 15.87 22.39
C GLY A 596 -23.06 16.23 23.57
N GLY A 597 -22.54 16.27 24.79
CA GLY A 597 -23.25 16.57 26.01
C GLY A 597 -23.01 18.01 26.49
N SER A 598 -23.74 19.01 25.90
CA SER A 598 -23.99 20.32 26.49
C SER A 598 -25.42 20.71 26.25
#